data_570d14fb9c3515c197ae07c6b445764b
#
_entry.id   570d14fb9c3515c197ae07c6b445764b
#
_cell.length_a   1.000
_cell.length_b   1.000
_cell.length_c   1.000
_cell.angle_alpha   90.00
_cell.angle_beta   90.00
_cell.angle_gamma   90.00
#
_symmetry.space_group_name_H-M   'P 1'
#
loop_
_entity.id
_entity.type
_entity.pdbx_description
1 polymer ?
#
loop_
_entity_poly.entity_id
_entity_poly.type
_entity_poly.pdbx_seq_one_letter_code
_entity_poly.pdbx_strand_id
1 'polypeptide(L)'
;MNLQKKDSDRHPIRPSDMQGERMSGLPAWKRTLDCLAIVALCPGLLLIGGGVALVIRCGSRGPILFRQRRIGYKGREFTCFKFRTMKVDAETRLHCDHVRQLMDDEVPMTKLDAQNDPRLVPFGSLLRVTGLDELPQFINVLRGEMSLVGPRPCIPYEYEHYKPWQRRRFDAVPGLTGLWQVSGKNRTTFN
;
A
#
# COMPACT_ATOMS: atom_id res chain seq x y z
N MET A 1 -6.88 -22.25 34.19
CA MET A 1 -7.30 -20.92 34.67
C MET A 1 -6.04 -20.04 34.71
N ASN A 2 -5.94 -18.95 34.00
CA ASN A 2 -4.81 -18.01 33.81
C ASN A 2 -4.11 -17.99 32.43
N LEU A 3 -4.85 -17.82 31.36
CA LEU A 3 -4.30 -17.36 30.08
C LEU A 3 -4.91 -16.04 29.57
N GLN A 4 -5.84 -15.43 30.28
CA GLN A 4 -6.57 -14.23 29.84
C GLN A 4 -6.05 -12.88 30.40
N LYS A 5 -4.94 -12.86 31.17
CA LYS A 5 -4.50 -11.64 31.88
C LYS A 5 -3.26 -10.94 31.30
N LYS A 6 -2.79 -11.33 30.10
CA LYS A 6 -1.55 -10.76 29.55
C LYS A 6 -1.72 -9.80 28.37
N ASP A 7 -2.95 -9.54 27.93
CA ASP A 7 -3.21 -8.70 26.74
C ASP A 7 -3.77 -7.30 27.04
N SER A 8 -4.03 -6.96 28.31
CA SER A 8 -4.64 -5.67 28.68
C SER A 8 -3.65 -4.51 28.87
N ASP A 9 -2.34 -4.76 28.89
CA ASP A 9 -1.33 -3.74 29.22
C ASP A 9 -0.56 -3.17 28.03
N ARG A 10 -1.00 -3.42 26.80
CA ARG A 10 -0.45 -2.71 25.65
C ARG A 10 -1.12 -1.35 25.52
N HIS A 11 -0.56 -0.35 26.19
CA HIS A 11 -0.90 1.05 25.94
C HIS A 11 -0.89 1.32 24.42
N PRO A 12 -1.90 2.05 23.89
CA PRO A 12 -1.85 2.52 22.50
C PRO A 12 -0.61 3.41 22.36
N ILE A 13 0.34 2.98 21.53
CA ILE A 13 1.57 3.72 21.23
C ILE A 13 1.14 5.06 20.64
N ARG A 14 1.47 6.16 21.31
CA ARG A 14 1.16 7.50 20.82
C ARG A 14 2.03 7.82 19.60
N PRO A 15 1.49 8.52 18.59
CA PRO A 15 2.26 8.92 17.40
C PRO A 15 3.54 9.72 17.71
N SER A 16 3.60 10.40 18.87
CA SER A 16 4.75 11.19 19.33
C SER A 16 5.96 10.35 19.74
N ASP A 17 5.76 9.08 20.13
CA ASP A 17 6.85 8.24 20.69
C ASP A 17 7.63 7.52 19.58
N MET A 18 7.29 7.77 18.31
CA MET A 18 7.74 6.99 17.15
C MET A 18 8.64 7.77 16.19
N GLN A 19 9.06 8.98 16.55
CA GLN A 19 9.98 9.78 15.73
C GLN A 19 11.43 9.46 16.12
N GLY A 20 12.12 8.66 15.29
CA GLY A 20 13.57 8.53 15.39
C GLY A 20 14.19 7.14 15.20
N GLU A 21 13.48 6.05 15.44
CA GLU A 21 14.03 4.72 15.18
C GLU A 21 13.86 4.34 13.69
N ARG A 22 14.98 3.98 13.04
CA ARG A 22 14.94 3.42 11.68
C ARG A 22 14.02 2.21 11.68
N MET A 23 13.14 2.11 10.67
CA MET A 23 12.23 0.98 10.47
C MET A 23 12.99 -0.31 10.09
N SER A 24 13.86 -0.80 10.96
CA SER A 24 14.69 -1.98 10.70
C SER A 24 13.99 -3.28 11.15
N GLY A 25 12.77 -3.52 10.66
CA GLY A 25 12.12 -4.81 10.84
C GLY A 25 12.60 -5.89 9.87
N LEU A 26 13.50 -5.55 8.93
CA LEU A 26 14.08 -6.49 7.96
C LEU A 26 15.48 -6.91 8.40
N PRO A 27 15.83 -8.20 8.24
CA PRO A 27 17.22 -8.64 8.35
C PRO A 27 18.10 -7.90 7.33
N ALA A 28 19.36 -7.60 7.71
CA ALA A 28 20.28 -6.83 6.86
C ALA A 28 20.45 -7.44 5.47
N TRP A 29 20.59 -8.77 5.37
CA TRP A 29 20.71 -9.48 4.09
C TRP A 29 19.51 -9.23 3.17
N LYS A 30 18.27 -9.28 3.71
CA LYS A 30 17.05 -9.03 2.94
C LYS A 30 16.99 -7.60 2.45
N ARG A 31 17.37 -6.64 3.30
CA ARG A 31 17.47 -5.23 2.96
C ARG A 31 18.46 -4.99 1.83
N THR A 32 19.62 -5.64 1.90
CA THR A 32 20.65 -5.56 0.85
C THR A 32 20.13 -6.13 -0.46
N LEU A 33 19.47 -7.29 -0.45
CA LEU A 33 18.86 -7.87 -1.65
C LEU A 33 17.82 -6.96 -2.29
N ASP A 34 16.93 -6.36 -1.49
CA ASP A 34 15.91 -5.42 -2.00
C ASP A 34 16.58 -4.22 -2.68
N CYS A 35 17.60 -3.63 -2.07
CA CYS A 35 18.32 -2.49 -2.65
C CYS A 35 19.07 -2.88 -3.92
N LEU A 36 19.79 -4.00 -3.93
CA LEU A 36 20.52 -4.48 -5.11
C LEU A 36 19.59 -4.77 -6.29
N ALA A 37 18.44 -5.41 -6.03
CA ALA A 37 17.45 -5.66 -7.06
C ALA A 37 16.91 -4.36 -7.68
N ILE A 38 16.62 -3.34 -6.84
CA ILE A 38 16.15 -2.04 -7.34
C ILE A 38 17.23 -1.33 -8.15
N VAL A 39 18.49 -1.35 -7.69
CA VAL A 39 19.60 -0.73 -8.41
C VAL A 39 19.80 -1.40 -9.77
N ALA A 40 19.77 -2.73 -9.83
CA ALA A 40 19.87 -3.49 -11.08
C ALA A 40 18.73 -3.17 -12.07
N LEU A 41 17.51 -2.98 -11.57
CA LEU A 41 16.33 -2.65 -12.38
C LEU A 41 16.20 -1.15 -12.67
N CYS A 42 16.98 -0.29 -12.01
CA CYS A 42 16.83 1.16 -12.04
C CYS A 42 16.77 1.76 -13.45
N PRO A 43 17.62 1.39 -14.44
CA PRO A 43 17.54 1.97 -15.79
C PRO A 43 16.18 1.72 -16.44
N GLY A 44 15.66 0.49 -16.36
CA GLY A 44 14.34 0.14 -16.88
C GLY A 44 13.20 0.85 -16.12
N LEU A 45 13.30 0.93 -14.79
CA LEU A 45 12.33 1.63 -13.95
C LEU A 45 12.26 3.13 -14.27
N LEU A 46 13.38 3.77 -14.52
CA LEU A 46 13.44 5.19 -14.89
C LEU A 46 12.83 5.41 -16.28
N LEU A 47 13.14 4.55 -17.25
CA LEU A 47 12.60 4.64 -18.60
C LEU A 47 11.05 4.47 -18.60
N ILE A 48 10.56 3.40 -17.99
CA ILE A 48 9.12 3.11 -17.91
C ILE A 48 8.42 4.18 -17.07
N GLY A 49 8.97 4.50 -15.89
CA GLY A 49 8.42 5.51 -14.99
C GLY A 49 8.37 6.90 -15.63
N GLY A 50 9.41 7.28 -16.41
CA GLY A 50 9.44 8.51 -17.18
C GLY A 50 8.35 8.55 -18.26
N GLY A 51 8.17 7.45 -18.98
CA GLY A 51 7.08 7.31 -19.97
C GLY A 51 5.70 7.44 -19.35
N VAL A 52 5.46 6.75 -18.22
CA VAL A 52 4.20 6.85 -17.45
C VAL A 52 3.99 8.28 -16.94
N ALA A 53 5.01 8.92 -16.41
CA ALA A 53 4.94 10.30 -15.94
C ALA A 53 4.56 11.28 -17.04
N LEU A 54 5.14 11.10 -18.25
CA LEU A 54 4.83 11.89 -19.43
C LEU A 54 3.38 11.71 -19.86
N VAL A 55 2.90 10.46 -19.96
CA VAL A 55 1.50 10.15 -20.29
C VAL A 55 0.52 10.83 -19.32
N ILE A 56 0.78 10.75 -18.01
CA ILE A 56 -0.06 11.40 -16.99
C ILE A 56 -0.01 12.92 -17.16
N ARG A 57 1.17 13.50 -17.41
CA ARG A 57 1.34 14.95 -17.54
C ARG A 57 0.63 15.52 -18.75
N CYS A 58 0.66 14.79 -19.86
CA CYS A 58 -0.03 15.18 -21.10
C CYS A 58 -1.56 14.93 -21.03
N GLY A 59 -1.97 13.84 -20.36
CA GLY A 59 -3.38 13.44 -20.32
C GLY A 59 -4.22 14.14 -19.25
N SER A 60 -3.61 14.75 -18.22
CA SER A 60 -4.37 15.38 -17.13
C SER A 60 -3.57 16.42 -16.38
N ARG A 61 -4.20 17.58 -16.10
CA ARG A 61 -3.62 18.64 -15.27
C ARG A 61 -3.46 18.18 -13.81
N GLY A 62 -2.36 18.60 -13.14
CA GLY A 62 -2.09 18.35 -11.72
C GLY A 62 -0.83 17.50 -11.47
N PRO A 63 -0.59 17.05 -10.21
CA PRO A 63 0.62 16.33 -9.82
C PRO A 63 0.69 14.95 -10.50
N ILE A 64 1.89 14.51 -10.87
CA ILE A 64 2.14 13.18 -11.45
C ILE A 64 2.03 12.10 -10.39
N LEU A 65 2.55 12.40 -9.19
CA LEU A 65 2.56 11.47 -8.06
C LEU A 65 1.36 11.71 -7.14
N PHE A 66 0.72 10.63 -6.76
CA PHE A 66 -0.26 10.57 -5.70
C PHE A 66 0.42 10.07 -4.41
N ARG A 67 0.10 10.69 -3.28
CA ARG A 67 0.62 10.37 -1.96
C ARG A 67 -0.53 9.90 -1.08
N GLN A 68 -0.39 8.71 -0.49
CA GLN A 68 -1.42 8.13 0.36
C GLN A 68 -0.80 7.67 1.69
N ARG A 69 -1.43 8.08 2.79
CA ARG A 69 -1.04 7.57 4.12
C ARG A 69 -1.40 6.09 4.21
N ARG A 70 -0.48 5.29 4.66
CA ARG A 70 -0.62 3.84 4.85
C ARG A 70 -0.03 3.44 6.20
N ILE A 71 -0.54 2.32 6.73
CA ILE A 71 -0.02 1.69 7.93
C ILE A 71 0.92 0.56 7.50
N GLY A 72 2.12 0.56 8.07
CA GLY A 72 3.19 -0.40 7.81
C GLY A 72 3.64 -1.14 9.06
N TYR A 73 4.94 -1.43 9.11
CA TYR A 73 5.56 -2.20 10.19
C TYR A 73 5.24 -1.64 11.57
N LYS A 74 4.81 -2.53 12.49
CA LYS A 74 4.42 -2.19 13.88
C LYS A 74 3.33 -1.12 13.99
N GLY A 75 2.45 -1.01 12.98
CA GLY A 75 1.37 -0.03 12.99
C GLY A 75 1.82 1.41 12.70
N ARG A 76 3.05 1.63 12.23
CA ARG A 76 3.56 2.98 11.91
C ARG A 76 2.98 3.49 10.60
N GLU A 77 2.59 4.76 10.58
CA GLU A 77 2.17 5.42 9.36
C GLU A 77 3.38 5.81 8.48
N PHE A 78 3.21 5.66 7.18
CA PHE A 78 4.15 6.16 6.18
C PHE A 78 3.41 6.68 4.95
N THR A 79 4.09 7.46 4.11
CA THR A 79 3.54 7.98 2.86
C THR A 79 3.88 7.05 1.72
N CYS A 80 2.88 6.32 1.22
CA CYS A 80 3.00 5.46 0.04
C CYS A 80 2.90 6.29 -1.24
N PHE A 81 3.85 6.14 -2.15
CA PHE A 81 3.89 6.84 -3.43
C PHE A 81 3.29 5.99 -4.54
N LYS A 82 2.47 6.62 -5.39
CA LYS A 82 1.90 6.00 -6.59
C LYS A 82 1.86 7.01 -7.74
N PHE A 83 1.79 6.55 -8.97
CA PHE A 83 1.38 7.42 -10.05
C PHE A 83 -0.12 7.74 -9.91
N ARG A 84 -0.48 8.98 -10.25
CA ARG A 84 -1.86 9.41 -10.21
C ARG A 84 -2.65 8.77 -11.35
N THR A 85 -3.66 7.98 -11.00
CA THR A 85 -4.58 7.34 -11.92
C THR A 85 -5.99 7.91 -11.88
N MET A 86 -6.26 8.84 -10.93
CA MET A 86 -7.55 9.49 -10.75
C MET A 86 -7.42 11.01 -10.92
N LYS A 87 -8.51 11.68 -11.35
CA LYS A 87 -8.62 13.13 -11.38
C LYS A 87 -8.48 13.73 -10.00
N VAL A 88 -8.04 14.99 -9.90
CA VAL A 88 -7.74 15.66 -8.62
C VAL A 88 -8.96 15.73 -7.69
N ASP A 89 -10.17 15.89 -8.26
CA ASP A 89 -11.42 16.06 -7.51
C ASP A 89 -12.18 14.72 -7.29
N ALA A 90 -11.50 13.58 -7.47
CA ALA A 90 -12.12 12.27 -7.27
C ALA A 90 -12.49 12.06 -5.79
N GLU A 91 -13.76 11.88 -5.50
CA GLU A 91 -14.29 11.75 -4.13
C GLU A 91 -13.67 10.57 -3.38
N THR A 92 -12.96 10.86 -2.31
CA THR A 92 -12.36 9.87 -1.40
C THR A 92 -13.43 9.12 -0.60
N ARG A 93 -14.62 9.73 -0.41
CA ARG A 93 -15.75 9.15 0.35
C ARG A 93 -16.22 7.82 -0.23
N LEU A 94 -16.40 7.74 -1.55
CA LEU A 94 -16.81 6.50 -2.22
C LEU A 94 -15.83 5.34 -1.99
N HIS A 95 -14.55 5.63 -1.80
CA HIS A 95 -13.56 4.58 -1.50
C HIS A 95 -13.71 4.06 -0.06
N CYS A 96 -13.95 4.94 0.90
CA CYS A 96 -14.18 4.55 2.29
C CYS A 96 -15.48 3.74 2.45
N ASP A 97 -16.56 4.18 1.78
CA ASP A 97 -17.86 3.48 1.83
C ASP A 97 -17.77 2.09 1.18
N HIS A 98 -17.03 1.96 0.07
CA HIS A 98 -16.80 0.67 -0.57
C HIS A 98 -15.95 -0.27 0.30
N VAL A 99 -14.89 0.22 0.93
CA VAL A 99 -14.09 -0.58 1.87
C VAL A 99 -14.93 -1.03 3.06
N ARG A 100 -15.82 -0.16 3.56
CA ARG A 100 -16.75 -0.50 4.64
C ARG A 100 -17.69 -1.63 4.23
N GLN A 101 -18.33 -1.55 3.06
CA GLN A 101 -19.17 -2.63 2.54
C GLN A 101 -18.41 -3.96 2.40
N LEU A 102 -17.18 -3.93 1.86
CA LEU A 102 -16.36 -5.13 1.74
C LEU A 102 -15.99 -5.76 3.10
N MET A 103 -15.90 -4.96 4.16
CA MET A 103 -15.64 -5.44 5.52
C MET A 103 -16.88 -6.01 6.20
N ASP A 104 -18.04 -5.40 5.96
CA ASP A 104 -19.29 -5.76 6.61
C ASP A 104 -19.97 -6.97 5.93
N ASP A 105 -19.91 -7.09 4.60
CA ASP A 105 -20.67 -8.06 3.80
C ASP A 105 -19.90 -9.35 3.47
N GLU A 106 -18.63 -9.52 3.93
CA GLU A 106 -17.77 -10.67 3.60
C GLU A 106 -17.66 -10.98 2.09
N VAL A 107 -17.86 -9.96 1.25
CA VAL A 107 -17.82 -10.11 -0.21
C VAL A 107 -16.37 -10.17 -0.70
N PRO A 108 -16.06 -10.91 -1.80
CA PRO A 108 -14.73 -10.88 -2.39
C PRO A 108 -14.28 -9.46 -2.71
N MET A 109 -13.00 -9.16 -2.42
CA MET A 109 -12.39 -7.83 -2.61
C MET A 109 -12.37 -7.42 -4.09
N THR A 110 -13.52 -7.05 -4.63
CA THR A 110 -13.62 -6.51 -5.99
C THR A 110 -13.16 -5.06 -6.01
N LYS A 111 -12.30 -4.73 -6.98
CA LYS A 111 -11.92 -3.33 -7.21
C LYS A 111 -13.11 -2.59 -7.82
N LEU A 112 -13.42 -1.39 -7.32
CA LEU A 112 -14.39 -0.45 -7.92
C LEU A 112 -14.11 -0.15 -9.42
N ASP A 113 -12.91 -0.45 -9.89
CA ASP A 113 -12.41 -0.08 -11.23
C ASP A 113 -12.86 -1.03 -12.36
N ALA A 114 -13.72 -2.01 -12.09
CA ALA A 114 -14.07 -3.03 -13.08
C ALA A 114 -14.89 -2.49 -14.28
N GLN A 115 -15.46 -1.28 -14.22
CA GLN A 115 -16.27 -0.71 -15.28
C GLN A 115 -16.05 0.81 -15.37
N ASN A 116 -15.46 1.27 -16.47
CA ASN A 116 -15.40 2.68 -16.95
C ASN A 116 -15.60 3.77 -15.88
N ASP A 117 -14.75 3.80 -14.84
CA ASP A 117 -14.83 4.81 -13.80
C ASP A 117 -14.49 6.20 -14.40
N PRO A 118 -15.45 7.15 -14.49
CA PRO A 118 -15.26 8.47 -15.09
C PRO A 118 -14.22 9.34 -14.33
N ARG A 119 -13.81 8.90 -13.14
CA ARG A 119 -12.80 9.57 -12.32
C ARG A 119 -11.37 9.24 -12.73
N LEU A 120 -11.18 8.22 -13.59
CA LEU A 120 -9.85 7.85 -14.06
C LEU A 120 -9.30 8.90 -15.04
N VAL A 121 -7.99 9.13 -14.94
CA VAL A 121 -7.27 9.87 -15.99
C VAL A 121 -7.17 9.00 -17.26
N PRO A 122 -6.94 9.57 -18.45
CA PRO A 122 -6.64 8.79 -19.64
C PRO A 122 -5.55 7.75 -19.34
N PHE A 123 -5.74 6.50 -19.77
CA PHE A 123 -4.86 5.36 -19.48
C PHE A 123 -4.78 4.93 -17.98
N GLY A 124 -5.51 5.56 -17.07
CA GLY A 124 -5.50 5.23 -15.65
C GLY A 124 -5.91 3.78 -15.38
N SER A 125 -6.87 3.24 -16.10
CA SER A 125 -7.29 1.84 -16.03
C SER A 125 -6.13 0.90 -16.40
N LEU A 126 -5.45 1.15 -17.53
CA LEU A 126 -4.32 0.36 -17.98
C LEU A 126 -3.19 0.36 -16.94
N LEU A 127 -2.84 1.52 -16.38
CA LEU A 127 -1.82 1.63 -15.35
C LEU A 127 -2.15 0.78 -14.13
N ARG A 128 -3.42 0.71 -13.72
CA ARG A 128 -3.87 -0.10 -12.57
C ARG A 128 -3.91 -1.59 -12.87
N VAL A 129 -4.32 -1.99 -14.07
CA VAL A 129 -4.34 -3.41 -14.48
C VAL A 129 -2.92 -3.95 -14.58
N THR A 130 -2.00 -3.17 -15.15
CA THR A 130 -0.58 -3.55 -15.27
C THR A 130 0.22 -3.39 -13.97
N GLY A 131 -0.31 -2.65 -12.97
CA GLY A 131 0.42 -2.33 -11.74
C GLY A 131 1.51 -1.27 -11.91
N LEU A 132 1.60 -0.62 -13.09
CA LEU A 132 2.60 0.42 -13.36
C LEU A 132 2.39 1.67 -12.48
N ASP A 133 1.17 1.89 -11.98
CA ASP A 133 0.88 2.95 -11.03
C ASP A 133 1.62 2.76 -9.69
N GLU A 134 2.08 1.58 -9.37
CA GLU A 134 2.79 1.27 -8.12
C GLU A 134 4.32 1.41 -8.21
N LEU A 135 4.88 1.69 -9.41
CA LEU A 135 6.33 1.87 -9.58
C LEU A 135 6.96 2.89 -8.60
N PRO A 136 6.34 4.04 -8.28
CA PRO A 136 6.92 4.97 -7.31
C PRO A 136 7.11 4.38 -5.89
N GLN A 137 6.50 3.25 -5.55
CA GLN A 137 6.72 2.58 -4.26
C GLN A 137 8.14 2.02 -4.11
N PHE A 138 8.92 1.88 -5.19
CA PHE A 138 10.36 1.57 -5.07
C PHE A 138 11.10 2.62 -4.24
N ILE A 139 10.64 3.87 -4.23
CA ILE A 139 11.16 4.92 -3.34
C ILE A 139 10.90 4.54 -1.88
N ASN A 140 9.72 4.00 -1.54
CA ASN A 140 9.41 3.55 -0.18
C ASN A 140 10.29 2.35 0.22
N VAL A 141 10.58 1.44 -0.72
CA VAL A 141 11.53 0.35 -0.47
C VAL A 141 12.92 0.91 -0.20
N LEU A 142 13.44 1.84 -1.01
CA LEU A 142 14.75 2.47 -0.79
C LEU A 142 14.81 3.27 0.51
N ARG A 143 13.71 3.82 1.00
CA ARG A 143 13.62 4.50 2.30
C ARG A 143 13.55 3.53 3.48
N GLY A 144 13.31 2.22 3.25
CA GLY A 144 13.14 1.21 4.27
C GLY A 144 11.74 1.17 4.88
N GLU A 145 10.80 1.90 4.32
CA GLU A 145 9.39 1.90 4.72
C GLU A 145 8.65 0.65 4.22
N MET A 146 9.18 0.04 3.14
CA MET A 146 8.67 -1.18 2.50
C MET A 146 9.81 -2.13 2.13
N SER A 147 9.43 -3.36 1.77
CA SER A 147 10.26 -4.38 1.11
C SER A 147 9.69 -4.69 -0.27
N LEU A 148 10.45 -5.38 -1.12
CA LEU A 148 9.88 -5.90 -2.38
C LEU A 148 8.80 -6.94 -2.11
N VAL A 149 9.00 -7.79 -1.10
CA VAL A 149 8.06 -8.86 -0.73
C VAL A 149 7.64 -8.72 0.73
N GLY A 150 6.34 -8.64 0.96
CA GLY A 150 5.75 -8.51 2.29
C GLY A 150 4.23 -8.36 2.24
N PRO A 151 3.56 -8.26 3.40
CA PRO A 151 2.12 -8.02 3.43
C PRO A 151 1.76 -6.65 2.83
N ARG A 152 0.59 -6.56 2.17
CA ARG A 152 0.10 -5.29 1.63
C ARG A 152 -0.12 -4.28 2.75
N PRO A 153 0.39 -3.03 2.65
CA PRO A 153 0.08 -1.97 3.59
C PRO A 153 -1.38 -1.55 3.48
N CYS A 154 -2.06 -1.34 4.60
CA CYS A 154 -3.46 -0.92 4.63
C CYS A 154 -3.61 0.61 4.78
N ILE A 155 -4.81 1.14 4.54
CA ILE A 155 -5.14 2.52 4.90
C ILE A 155 -5.43 2.61 6.41
N PRO A 156 -5.28 3.81 7.05
CA PRO A 156 -5.57 3.98 8.48
C PRO A 156 -6.96 3.51 8.87
N TYR A 157 -7.97 3.80 8.06
CA TYR A 157 -9.35 3.35 8.27
C TYR A 157 -9.48 1.82 8.38
N GLU A 158 -8.84 1.04 7.49
CA GLU A 158 -8.83 -0.43 7.57
C GLU A 158 -8.18 -0.90 8.88
N TYR A 159 -7.06 -0.28 9.26
CA TYR A 159 -6.33 -0.65 10.48
C TYR A 159 -7.16 -0.52 11.75
N GLU A 160 -7.98 0.53 11.85
CA GLU A 160 -8.85 0.78 12.99
C GLU A 160 -9.90 -0.35 13.15
N HIS A 161 -10.38 -0.90 12.03
CA HIS A 161 -11.43 -1.93 11.99
C HIS A 161 -10.88 -3.37 12.03
N TYR A 162 -9.55 -3.55 11.95
CA TYR A 162 -8.95 -4.88 12.00
C TYR A 162 -9.09 -5.53 13.39
N LYS A 163 -9.49 -6.80 13.39
CA LYS A 163 -9.50 -7.68 14.57
C LYS A 163 -8.05 -7.89 15.08
N PRO A 164 -7.84 -8.20 16.37
CA PRO A 164 -6.48 -8.36 16.94
C PRO A 164 -5.61 -9.36 16.17
N TRP A 165 -6.17 -10.46 15.69
CA TRP A 165 -5.41 -11.46 14.92
C TRP A 165 -5.01 -10.94 13.53
N GLN A 166 -5.81 -10.10 12.88
CA GLN A 166 -5.51 -9.49 11.59
C GLN A 166 -4.36 -8.46 11.70
N ARG A 167 -4.23 -7.80 12.85
CA ARG A 167 -3.15 -6.83 13.13
C ARG A 167 -1.78 -7.48 13.20
N ARG A 168 -1.67 -8.81 13.39
CA ARG A 168 -0.38 -9.54 13.37
C ARG A 168 0.36 -9.42 12.03
N ARG A 169 -0.33 -9.12 10.95
CA ARG A 169 0.30 -8.84 9.64
C ARG A 169 1.29 -7.67 9.67
N PHE A 170 1.12 -6.74 10.62
CA PHE A 170 2.00 -5.58 10.80
C PHE A 170 3.26 -5.91 11.63
N ASP A 171 3.40 -7.15 12.09
CA ASP A 171 4.66 -7.63 12.65
C ASP A 171 5.72 -7.88 11.57
N ALA A 172 5.34 -7.80 10.30
CA ALA A 172 6.24 -7.82 9.15
C ALA A 172 6.27 -6.46 8.42
N VAL A 173 7.39 -6.15 7.78
CA VAL A 173 7.53 -4.96 6.93
C VAL A 173 6.63 -5.12 5.70
N PRO A 174 5.83 -4.10 5.34
CA PRO A 174 4.94 -4.18 4.19
C PRO A 174 5.72 -4.35 2.89
N GLY A 175 5.12 -5.05 1.92
CA GLY A 175 5.73 -5.34 0.63
C GLY A 175 5.04 -4.65 -0.54
N LEU A 176 5.82 -4.46 -1.62
CA LEU A 176 5.30 -4.07 -2.93
C LEU A 176 4.47 -5.22 -3.53
N THR A 177 4.94 -6.44 -3.37
CA THR A 177 4.20 -7.66 -3.67
C THR A 177 4.17 -8.60 -2.47
N GLY A 178 3.29 -9.59 -2.47
CA GLY A 178 3.19 -10.57 -1.39
C GLY A 178 2.24 -11.69 -1.74
N LEU A 179 2.15 -12.69 -0.85
CA LEU A 179 1.37 -13.89 -1.07
C LEU A 179 -0.08 -13.58 -1.49
N TRP A 180 -0.71 -12.63 -0.84
CA TRP A 180 -2.09 -12.24 -1.18
C TRP A 180 -2.22 -11.72 -2.62
N GLN A 181 -1.26 -10.91 -3.09
CA GLN A 181 -1.29 -10.35 -4.45
C GLN A 181 -1.11 -11.42 -5.54
N VAL A 182 -0.36 -12.49 -5.26
CA VAL A 182 -0.09 -13.57 -6.24
C VAL A 182 -1.08 -14.73 -6.12
N SER A 183 -1.77 -14.88 -4.98
CA SER A 183 -2.74 -15.96 -4.74
C SER A 183 -4.18 -15.59 -5.12
N GLY A 184 -4.38 -14.65 -6.06
CA GLY A 184 -5.70 -14.31 -6.56
C GLY A 184 -6.41 -13.21 -5.77
N LYS A 185 -5.73 -12.11 -5.56
CA LYS A 185 -6.10 -10.91 -4.78
C LYS A 185 -7.56 -10.44 -4.80
N ASN A 186 -8.33 -10.82 -5.81
CA ASN A 186 -9.75 -10.43 -5.95
C ASN A 186 -10.71 -11.59 -5.64
N ARG A 187 -10.21 -12.75 -5.16
CA ARG A 187 -11.00 -13.94 -4.83
C ARG A 187 -11.01 -14.25 -3.34
N THR A 188 -10.27 -13.49 -2.53
CA THR A 188 -10.18 -13.67 -1.08
C THR A 188 -11.05 -12.64 -0.36
N THR A 189 -11.70 -13.06 0.73
CA THR A 189 -12.44 -12.20 1.65
C THR A 189 -11.54 -11.60 2.72
N PHE A 190 -12.07 -10.67 3.52
CA PHE A 190 -11.37 -10.07 4.66
C PHE A 190 -11.17 -11.04 5.85
N ASN A 191 -11.91 -12.16 5.89
CA ASN A 191 -11.86 -13.16 6.97
C ASN A 191 -11.02 -14.36 6.61
#